data_f27f02d4536fa8e20ccf629dd292b61a
#
_entry.id   f27f02d4536fa8e20ccf629dd292b61a
#
_cell.length_a   1.000
_cell.length_b   1.000
_cell.length_c   1.000
_cell.angle_alpha   90.00
_cell.angle_beta   90.00
_cell.angle_gamma   90.00
#
_symmetry.space_group_name_H-M   'P 1'
#
loop_
_entity.id
_entity.type
_entity.pdbx_description
1 polymer ?
#
loop_
_entity_poly.entity_id
_entity_poly.type
_entity_poly.pdbx_seq_one_letter_code
_entity_poly.pdbx_strand_id
1 'polypeptide(L)'
;MELSFRRNGRLWLLLLGVTLGARSAWSVEETDYERHFQELVSPFMDSAKGGSLLGSDGNTLTYHVFRRRESRPAVLILTGYAESWLTYGETALDLDQAGYDVYVMDHRGMGFSGRLAHDPRIAHIPEFQVYVDDARTFLHQVVLPQVRGPLFLLAHSMGGLVGAYLLEKEARHFRAAAFSAPLFELNTGMVPEFLALGVVNLQVAIGRGAQFAPGRGDFDPTKVDPSQCSTTHSVARCRHQLDLYQRVPETFIAGPSNQWVKEVIHATHRLPDLVSSFKALPILILQAEDDAFVRSGSQSKVCAALTHCELIMLPHTFHEILQEKDPARNAAMRAILRLFHEHQMG
;
A
#
# COMPACT_ATOMS: atom_id res chain seq x y z
N MET A 1 -15.02 -26.26 39.78
CA MET A 1 -14.70 -27.47 38.98
C MET A 1 -13.42 -27.13 38.25
N GLU A 2 -12.31 -27.51 38.90
CA GLU A 2 -10.97 -27.24 38.43
C GLU A 2 -10.58 -28.19 37.30
N LEU A 3 -10.05 -27.71 36.22
CA LEU A 3 -9.31 -28.52 35.28
C LEU A 3 -7.87 -27.98 35.21
N SER A 4 -7.02 -28.70 35.93
CA SER A 4 -5.57 -28.57 35.94
C SER A 4 -4.99 -29.13 34.64
N PHE A 5 -4.23 -28.30 33.91
CA PHE A 5 -3.23 -28.80 32.95
C PHE A 5 -1.84 -28.28 33.34
N ARG A 6 -1.02 -29.17 33.89
CA ARG A 6 0.41 -28.98 34.07
C ARG A 6 1.13 -29.28 32.75
N ARG A 7 1.92 -28.33 32.24
CA ARG A 7 3.11 -28.64 31.47
C ARG A 7 4.16 -27.51 31.61
N ASN A 8 5.27 -27.89 32.20
CA ASN A 8 6.62 -27.27 32.23
C ASN A 8 6.76 -25.78 32.52
N GLY A 9 7.11 -25.55 33.76
CA GLY A 9 7.53 -24.36 34.47
C GLY A 9 8.41 -23.35 33.73
N ARG A 10 7.82 -22.21 33.47
CA ARG A 10 8.40 -20.88 33.64
C ARG A 10 7.25 -19.93 33.93
N LEU A 11 7.21 -19.43 35.14
CA LEU A 11 6.28 -18.43 35.63
C LEU A 11 6.68 -17.10 35.02
N TRP A 12 5.92 -16.60 34.03
CA TRP A 12 6.03 -15.22 33.58
C TRP A 12 5.11 -14.39 34.46
N LEU A 13 5.70 -13.64 35.40
CA LEU A 13 5.02 -12.56 36.12
C LEU A 13 4.69 -11.45 35.12
N LEU A 14 3.42 -11.32 34.78
CA LEU A 14 2.86 -10.12 34.17
C LEU A 14 2.92 -8.98 35.20
N LEU A 15 3.98 -8.19 35.19
CA LEU A 15 4.03 -6.89 35.83
C LEU A 15 3.04 -5.98 35.08
N LEU A 16 1.85 -5.82 35.65
CA LEU A 16 0.94 -4.71 35.37
C LEU A 16 1.62 -3.40 35.80
N GLY A 17 2.45 -2.85 34.94
CA GLY A 17 2.91 -1.48 35.03
C GLY A 17 1.77 -0.54 34.66
N VAL A 18 1.07 0.00 35.65
CA VAL A 18 0.24 1.19 35.49
C VAL A 18 1.18 2.34 35.16
N THR A 19 1.35 2.66 33.89
CA THR A 19 2.00 3.90 33.47
C THR A 19 0.93 4.96 33.24
N LEU A 20 0.97 5.97 34.09
CA LEU A 20 0.27 7.24 33.90
C LEU A 20 0.55 7.83 32.52
N GLY A 21 -0.54 8.17 31.79
CA GLY A 21 -0.52 9.21 30.77
C GLY A 21 0.40 8.96 29.58
N ALA A 22 0.37 7.79 28.94
CA ALA A 22 0.90 7.66 27.61
C ALA A 22 -0.05 8.41 26.66
N ARG A 23 0.36 9.60 26.19
CA ARG A 23 -0.20 10.20 24.96
C ARG A 23 -0.21 9.11 23.89
N SER A 24 -1.24 9.07 23.04
CA SER A 24 -1.29 8.13 21.95
C SER A 24 0.06 8.20 21.20
N ALA A 25 0.64 7.04 20.90
CA ALA A 25 1.95 6.96 20.27
C ALA A 25 1.89 7.39 18.78
N TRP A 26 0.72 7.84 18.32
CA TRP A 26 0.44 8.16 16.93
C TRP A 26 0.19 9.64 16.76
N SER A 27 0.65 10.18 15.63
CA SER A 27 0.64 11.61 15.33
C SER A 27 -0.76 12.18 15.19
N VAL A 28 -1.69 11.40 14.68
CA VAL A 28 -3.05 11.81 14.34
C VAL A 28 -4.05 10.86 14.98
N GLU A 29 -5.06 11.43 15.64
CA GLU A 29 -6.23 10.71 16.12
C GLU A 29 -7.42 11.06 15.23
N GLU A 30 -8.30 10.08 14.98
CA GLU A 30 -9.51 10.26 14.17
C GLU A 30 -10.42 11.35 14.75
N THR A 31 -10.44 11.49 16.08
CA THR A 31 -11.04 12.64 16.75
C THR A 31 -10.25 13.90 16.40
N ASP A 32 -10.94 14.91 15.86
CA ASP A 32 -10.33 16.16 15.35
C ASP A 32 -9.30 15.95 14.21
N TYR A 33 -9.51 14.92 13.40
CA TYR A 33 -8.58 14.49 12.35
C TYR A 33 -8.08 15.64 11.46
N GLU A 34 -8.99 16.45 10.93
CA GLU A 34 -8.62 17.54 10.02
C GLU A 34 -7.73 18.58 10.71
N ARG A 35 -7.99 18.91 11.96
CA ARG A 35 -7.14 19.81 12.73
C ARG A 35 -5.74 19.22 12.94
N HIS A 36 -5.66 17.95 13.37
CA HIS A 36 -4.37 17.27 13.54
C HIS A 36 -3.61 17.14 12.21
N PHE A 37 -4.34 16.86 11.13
CA PHE A 37 -3.73 16.80 9.81
C PHE A 37 -3.09 18.13 9.41
N GLN A 38 -3.80 19.25 9.57
CA GLN A 38 -3.31 20.59 9.25
C GLN A 38 -2.16 21.05 10.17
N GLU A 39 -2.20 20.69 11.43
CA GLU A 39 -1.18 21.12 12.40
C GLU A 39 0.10 20.28 12.35
N LEU A 40 0.01 19.00 12.02
CA LEU A 40 1.10 18.04 12.13
C LEU A 40 1.53 17.43 10.79
N VAL A 41 0.56 16.93 10.01
CA VAL A 41 0.84 16.19 8.77
C VAL A 41 1.19 17.15 7.63
N SER A 42 0.38 18.19 7.41
CA SER A 42 0.59 19.14 6.31
C SER A 42 1.97 19.82 6.37
N PRO A 43 2.42 20.39 7.51
CA PRO A 43 3.76 20.98 7.60
C PRO A 43 4.88 19.93 7.42
N PHE A 44 4.66 18.69 7.85
CA PHE A 44 5.60 17.60 7.60
C PHE A 44 5.67 17.28 6.10
N MET A 45 4.53 17.18 5.42
CA MET A 45 4.47 16.95 3.99
C MET A 45 5.14 18.06 3.19
N ASP A 46 5.01 19.32 3.60
CA ASP A 46 5.70 20.46 2.99
C ASP A 46 7.24 20.38 3.09
N SER A 47 7.74 19.61 4.05
CA SER A 47 9.19 19.35 4.19
C SER A 47 9.74 18.32 3.20
N ALA A 48 8.88 17.61 2.49
CA ALA A 48 9.27 16.60 1.52
C ALA A 48 10.08 17.20 0.38
N LYS A 49 11.10 16.45 -0.04
CA LYS A 49 11.84 16.78 -1.26
C LYS A 49 11.20 16.03 -2.42
N GLY A 50 10.41 16.74 -3.21
CA GLY A 50 9.86 16.22 -4.45
C GLY A 50 10.90 16.17 -5.56
N GLY A 51 10.73 15.20 -6.47
CA GLY A 51 11.51 15.06 -7.69
C GLY A 51 10.77 14.27 -8.74
N SER A 52 11.38 14.21 -9.92
CA SER A 52 10.89 13.36 -11.01
C SER A 52 12.04 12.58 -11.63
N LEU A 53 11.70 11.44 -12.21
CA LEU A 53 12.60 10.61 -13.00
C LEU A 53 11.85 10.10 -14.24
N LEU A 54 12.58 9.59 -15.22
CA LEU A 54 11.98 9.01 -16.41
C LEU A 54 11.95 7.48 -16.27
N GLY A 55 10.78 6.89 -16.51
CA GLY A 55 10.65 5.47 -16.77
C GLY A 55 11.38 5.05 -18.05
N SER A 56 11.52 3.78 -18.28
CA SER A 56 12.26 3.22 -19.43
C SER A 56 11.72 3.66 -20.81
N ASP A 57 10.44 4.02 -20.87
CA ASP A 57 9.74 4.53 -22.05
C ASP A 57 9.65 6.06 -22.12
N GLY A 58 10.34 6.78 -21.21
CA GLY A 58 10.34 8.23 -21.14
C GLY A 58 9.13 8.82 -20.41
N ASN A 59 8.24 8.01 -19.83
CA ASN A 59 7.14 8.52 -19.00
C ASN A 59 7.69 9.13 -17.70
N THR A 60 7.15 10.28 -17.31
CA THR A 60 7.58 10.96 -16.07
C THR A 60 6.99 10.26 -14.84
N LEU A 61 7.85 9.97 -13.88
CA LEU A 61 7.49 9.42 -12.58
C LEU A 61 7.80 10.45 -11.51
N THR A 62 6.85 10.72 -10.65
CA THR A 62 6.99 11.69 -9.55
C THR A 62 7.23 10.93 -8.25
N TYR A 63 8.11 11.46 -7.41
CA TYR A 63 8.42 10.89 -6.11
C TYR A 63 8.65 11.97 -5.04
N HIS A 64 8.52 11.58 -3.79
CA HIS A 64 8.78 12.42 -2.63
C HIS A 64 9.63 11.66 -1.61
N VAL A 65 10.53 12.41 -0.94
CA VAL A 65 11.49 11.89 0.02
C VAL A 65 11.41 12.70 1.30
N PHE A 66 11.13 12.02 2.40
CA PHE A 66 11.24 12.57 3.75
C PHE A 66 12.50 12.01 4.38
N ARG A 67 13.52 12.84 4.49
CA ARG A 67 14.84 12.41 4.94
C ARG A 67 15.46 13.41 5.91
N ARG A 68 16.00 12.88 6.99
CA ARG A 68 16.80 13.66 7.94
C ARG A 68 18.28 13.63 7.55
N ARG A 69 19.08 14.48 8.20
CA ARG A 69 20.54 14.53 7.94
C ARG A 69 21.29 13.33 8.54
N GLU A 70 20.76 12.77 9.60
CA GLU A 70 21.32 11.62 10.31
C GLU A 70 21.14 10.33 9.49
N SER A 71 22.03 9.35 9.72
CA SER A 71 21.86 8.04 9.12
C SER A 71 20.72 7.30 9.82
N ARG A 72 19.66 7.01 9.07
CA ARG A 72 18.45 6.33 9.56
C ARG A 72 18.15 5.12 8.69
N PRO A 73 17.48 4.09 9.21
CA PRO A 73 16.83 3.11 8.36
C PRO A 73 15.79 3.80 7.49
N ALA A 74 15.45 3.19 6.37
CA ALA A 74 14.54 3.77 5.39
C ALA A 74 13.40 2.82 5.03
N VAL A 75 12.26 3.39 4.65
CA VAL A 75 11.11 2.68 4.13
C VAL A 75 10.81 3.17 2.72
N LEU A 76 10.79 2.24 1.76
CA LEU A 76 10.22 2.47 0.43
C LEU A 76 8.72 2.16 0.49
N ILE A 77 7.87 3.15 0.15
CA ILE A 77 6.42 2.97 0.05
C ILE A 77 6.05 2.79 -1.43
N LEU A 78 5.34 1.71 -1.74
CA LEU A 78 4.65 1.50 -3.01
C LEU A 78 3.14 1.67 -2.79
N THR A 79 2.58 2.70 -3.41
CA THR A 79 1.19 3.13 -3.24
C THR A 79 0.19 2.18 -3.88
N GLY A 80 -1.08 2.26 -3.49
CA GLY A 80 -2.15 1.47 -4.08
C GLY A 80 -2.65 2.05 -5.42
N TYR A 81 -3.69 1.40 -5.95
CA TYR A 81 -4.40 1.85 -7.14
C TYR A 81 -5.16 3.16 -6.85
N ALA A 82 -5.10 4.10 -7.78
CA ALA A 82 -5.75 5.42 -7.69
C ALA A 82 -5.27 6.28 -6.51
N GLU A 83 -4.10 6.00 -5.97
CA GLU A 83 -3.48 6.75 -4.89
C GLU A 83 -2.32 7.62 -5.39
N SER A 84 -1.94 8.56 -4.54
CA SER A 84 -0.74 9.38 -4.69
C SER A 84 0.03 9.41 -3.37
N TRP A 85 1.24 9.96 -3.38
CA TRP A 85 2.03 10.18 -2.18
C TRP A 85 1.29 10.98 -1.09
N LEU A 86 0.30 11.81 -1.50
CA LEU A 86 -0.50 12.61 -0.59
C LEU A 86 -1.35 11.75 0.36
N THR A 87 -1.81 10.58 -0.09
CA THR A 87 -2.56 9.62 0.72
C THR A 87 -1.72 9.07 1.88
N TYR A 88 -0.39 9.08 1.75
CA TYR A 88 0.52 8.50 2.73
C TYR A 88 1.12 9.52 3.72
N GLY A 89 0.65 10.76 3.74
CA GLY A 89 1.19 11.81 4.61
C GLY A 89 1.20 11.43 6.09
N GLU A 90 0.08 10.92 6.61
CA GLU A 90 -0.06 10.45 8.00
C GLU A 90 0.87 9.24 8.27
N THR A 91 0.91 8.26 7.37
CA THR A 91 1.78 7.08 7.49
C THR A 91 3.26 7.45 7.44
N ALA A 92 3.63 8.38 6.56
CA ALA A 92 5.00 8.87 6.44
C ALA A 92 5.45 9.63 7.71
N LEU A 93 4.55 10.42 8.32
CA LEU A 93 4.83 11.11 9.58
C LEU A 93 5.05 10.11 10.73
N ASP A 94 4.22 9.07 10.84
CA ASP A 94 4.40 8.03 11.85
C ASP A 94 5.72 7.28 11.68
N LEU A 95 6.11 6.97 10.43
CA LEU A 95 7.40 6.35 10.12
C LEU A 95 8.58 7.29 10.46
N ASP A 96 8.49 8.58 10.12
CA ASP A 96 9.53 9.57 10.48
C ASP A 96 9.70 9.70 11.99
N GLN A 97 8.59 9.74 12.74
CA GLN A 97 8.60 9.78 14.21
C GLN A 97 9.16 8.48 14.83
N ALA A 98 8.93 7.34 14.17
CA ALA A 98 9.53 6.07 14.55
C ALA A 98 11.01 5.94 14.16
N GLY A 99 11.58 6.94 13.50
CA GLY A 99 13.00 6.98 13.19
C GLY A 99 13.39 6.51 11.79
N TYR A 100 12.46 6.45 10.85
CA TYR A 100 12.71 6.03 9.46
C TYR A 100 12.73 7.23 8.50
N ASP A 101 13.63 7.20 7.53
CA ASP A 101 13.50 8.00 6.31
C ASP A 101 12.45 7.34 5.40
N VAL A 102 11.66 8.14 4.67
CA VAL A 102 10.58 7.63 3.83
C VAL A 102 10.77 8.05 2.39
N TYR A 103 10.62 7.09 1.49
CA TYR A 103 10.65 7.28 0.05
C TYR A 103 9.33 6.78 -0.53
N VAL A 104 8.62 7.62 -1.26
CA VAL A 104 7.34 7.29 -1.88
C VAL A 104 7.29 7.75 -3.32
N MET A 105 6.77 6.93 -4.21
CA MET A 105 6.63 7.21 -5.64
C MET A 105 5.17 7.07 -6.06
N ASP A 106 4.70 7.99 -6.87
CA ASP A 106 3.43 7.83 -7.57
C ASP A 106 3.62 6.89 -8.76
N HIS A 107 2.82 5.84 -8.83
CA HIS A 107 2.86 4.93 -9.97
C HIS A 107 2.45 5.64 -11.27
N ARG A 108 3.03 5.22 -12.41
CA ARG A 108 2.62 5.75 -13.71
C ARG A 108 1.10 5.67 -13.89
N GLY A 109 0.54 6.66 -14.53
CA GLY A 109 -0.90 6.76 -14.72
C GLY A 109 -1.68 7.21 -13.49
N MET A 110 -1.03 7.46 -12.35
CA MET A 110 -1.64 7.83 -11.06
C MET A 110 -0.90 8.98 -10.40
N GLY A 111 -1.51 9.59 -9.37
CA GLY A 111 -0.92 10.73 -8.67
C GLY A 111 -0.46 11.82 -9.62
N PHE A 112 0.76 12.30 -9.44
CA PHE A 112 1.39 13.30 -10.30
C PHE A 112 2.29 12.70 -11.39
N SER A 113 2.35 11.38 -11.50
CA SER A 113 3.10 10.70 -12.57
C SER A 113 2.36 10.78 -13.90
N GLY A 114 3.10 10.65 -15.00
CA GLY A 114 2.60 10.82 -16.37
C GLY A 114 1.45 9.88 -16.72
N ARG A 115 0.42 10.44 -17.37
CA ARG A 115 -0.74 9.71 -17.84
C ARG A 115 -0.48 9.05 -19.19
N LEU A 116 -1.05 7.87 -19.39
CA LEU A 116 -0.89 7.08 -20.63
C LEU A 116 -2.18 7.00 -21.45
N ALA A 117 -3.36 7.24 -20.85
CA ALA A 117 -4.63 7.32 -21.54
C ALA A 117 -4.92 8.75 -21.95
N HIS A 118 -5.76 8.93 -23.01
CA HIS A 118 -6.22 10.26 -23.45
C HIS A 118 -7.09 10.94 -22.37
N ASP A 119 -7.97 10.19 -21.71
CA ASP A 119 -8.68 10.68 -20.51
C ASP A 119 -7.76 10.45 -19.30
N PRO A 120 -7.29 11.51 -18.62
CA PRO A 120 -6.35 11.41 -17.52
C PRO A 120 -6.94 10.72 -16.28
N ARG A 121 -8.26 10.51 -16.22
CA ARG A 121 -8.95 9.81 -15.14
C ARG A 121 -8.92 8.29 -15.29
N ILE A 122 -8.36 7.78 -16.40
CA ILE A 122 -8.26 6.34 -16.66
C ILE A 122 -6.88 5.85 -16.24
N ALA A 123 -6.83 4.93 -15.26
CA ALA A 123 -5.61 4.18 -15.02
C ALA A 123 -5.37 3.21 -16.19
N HIS A 124 -4.29 3.42 -16.92
CA HIS A 124 -3.92 2.63 -18.09
C HIS A 124 -2.44 2.28 -18.10
N ILE A 125 -2.13 1.07 -18.50
CA ILE A 125 -0.77 0.57 -18.75
C ILE A 125 -0.76 -0.32 -19.98
N PRO A 126 0.33 -0.39 -20.72
CA PRO A 126 0.49 -1.36 -21.83
C PRO A 126 0.67 -2.78 -21.30
N GLU A 127 1.43 -2.96 -20.22
CA GLU A 127 1.73 -4.25 -19.56
C GLU A 127 2.05 -4.02 -18.08
N PHE A 128 1.83 -5.03 -17.22
CA PHE A 128 2.08 -4.89 -15.77
C PHE A 128 3.55 -4.67 -15.44
N GLN A 129 4.46 -5.22 -16.25
CA GLN A 129 5.91 -5.13 -16.03
C GLN A 129 6.40 -3.68 -15.94
N VAL A 130 5.75 -2.73 -16.59
CA VAL A 130 6.16 -1.31 -16.55
C VAL A 130 6.10 -0.71 -15.14
N TYR A 131 5.15 -1.15 -14.29
CA TYR A 131 5.12 -0.74 -12.88
C TYR A 131 6.34 -1.24 -12.10
N VAL A 132 6.76 -2.46 -12.39
CA VAL A 132 7.92 -3.09 -11.75
C VAL A 132 9.21 -2.40 -12.18
N ASP A 133 9.34 -2.10 -13.47
CA ASP A 133 10.51 -1.42 -14.02
C ASP A 133 10.63 0.02 -13.51
N ASP A 134 9.51 0.71 -13.33
CA ASP A 134 9.46 2.03 -12.68
C ASP A 134 9.90 1.95 -11.21
N ALA A 135 9.37 1.01 -10.46
CA ALA A 135 9.73 0.81 -9.06
C ALA A 135 11.24 0.46 -8.92
N ARG A 136 11.78 -0.36 -9.84
CA ARG A 136 13.23 -0.64 -9.92
C ARG A 136 14.04 0.60 -10.28
N THR A 137 13.58 1.39 -11.22
CA THR A 137 14.23 2.64 -11.62
C THR A 137 14.29 3.61 -10.42
N PHE A 138 13.19 3.77 -9.70
CA PHE A 138 13.15 4.57 -8.49
C PHE A 138 14.08 4.02 -7.41
N LEU A 139 14.05 2.70 -7.16
CA LEU A 139 14.93 2.05 -6.19
C LEU A 139 16.40 2.34 -6.50
N HIS A 140 16.83 2.13 -7.75
CA HIS A 140 18.25 2.24 -8.12
C HIS A 140 18.72 3.68 -8.32
N GLN A 141 17.90 4.58 -8.86
CA GLN A 141 18.32 5.95 -9.16
C GLN A 141 18.13 6.91 -7.99
N VAL A 142 17.17 6.66 -7.10
CA VAL A 142 16.84 7.59 -6.01
C VAL A 142 17.09 6.99 -4.64
N VAL A 143 16.54 5.80 -4.36
CA VAL A 143 16.55 5.25 -3.01
C VAL A 143 17.94 4.76 -2.61
N LEU A 144 18.50 3.79 -3.32
CA LEU A 144 19.80 3.17 -2.97
C LEU A 144 20.97 4.16 -2.90
N PRO A 145 21.09 5.17 -3.78
CA PRO A 145 22.16 6.16 -3.67
C PRO A 145 22.09 7.01 -2.40
N GLN A 146 20.93 7.12 -1.78
CA GLN A 146 20.68 8.01 -0.64
C GLN A 146 20.58 7.28 0.70
N VAL A 147 20.12 6.02 0.70
CA VAL A 147 19.95 5.21 1.91
C VAL A 147 21.32 4.89 2.53
N ARG A 148 21.43 5.07 3.85
CA ARG A 148 22.66 4.82 4.62
C ARG A 148 22.50 3.73 5.69
N GLY A 149 21.29 3.25 5.89
CA GLY A 149 20.90 2.23 6.86
C GLY A 149 20.12 1.09 6.22
N PRO A 150 19.50 0.22 7.04
CA PRO A 150 18.60 -0.82 6.57
C PRO A 150 17.45 -0.24 5.74
N LEU A 151 17.06 -0.93 4.66
CA LEU A 151 15.92 -0.57 3.82
C LEU A 151 14.80 -1.58 4.01
N PHE A 152 13.58 -1.07 4.14
CA PHE A 152 12.35 -1.83 4.29
C PHE A 152 11.37 -1.49 3.17
N LEU A 153 10.44 -2.40 2.88
CA LEU A 153 9.36 -2.18 1.93
C LEU A 153 8.02 -2.12 2.68
N LEU A 154 7.23 -1.08 2.44
CA LEU A 154 5.81 -1.01 2.77
C LEU A 154 5.02 -0.87 1.48
N ALA A 155 4.09 -1.78 1.21
CA ALA A 155 3.37 -1.78 -0.04
C ALA A 155 1.88 -2.07 0.21
N HIS A 156 1.00 -1.24 -0.39
CA HIS A 156 -0.44 -1.36 -0.22
C HIS A 156 -1.11 -1.80 -1.53
N SER A 157 -2.09 -2.70 -1.43
CA SER A 157 -2.99 -3.06 -2.54
C SER A 157 -2.23 -3.40 -3.83
N MET A 158 -2.46 -2.66 -4.93
CA MET A 158 -1.71 -2.81 -6.19
C MET A 158 -0.20 -2.68 -5.98
N GLY A 159 0.24 -1.73 -5.15
CA GLY A 159 1.64 -1.61 -4.78
C GLY A 159 2.19 -2.88 -4.12
N GLY A 160 1.34 -3.66 -3.43
CA GLY A 160 1.70 -4.98 -2.90
C GLY A 160 2.01 -5.98 -4.00
N LEU A 161 1.25 -6.01 -5.08
CA LEU A 161 1.55 -6.85 -6.25
C LEU A 161 2.84 -6.37 -6.94
N VAL A 162 3.00 -5.07 -7.15
CA VAL A 162 4.25 -4.48 -7.70
C VAL A 162 5.44 -4.81 -6.80
N GLY A 163 5.27 -4.71 -5.48
CA GLY A 163 6.29 -5.03 -4.48
C GLY A 163 6.72 -6.50 -4.53
N ALA A 164 5.78 -7.43 -4.68
CA ALA A 164 6.10 -8.85 -4.82
C ALA A 164 6.94 -9.12 -6.08
N TYR A 165 6.62 -8.50 -7.20
CA TYR A 165 7.41 -8.56 -8.43
C TYR A 165 8.78 -7.87 -8.29
N LEU A 166 8.83 -6.74 -7.58
CA LEU A 166 10.10 -6.06 -7.28
C LEU A 166 11.02 -6.97 -6.46
N LEU A 167 10.49 -7.64 -5.45
CA LEU A 167 11.24 -8.54 -4.58
C LEU A 167 11.77 -9.77 -5.30
N GLU A 168 11.18 -10.20 -6.41
CA GLU A 168 11.74 -11.30 -7.24
C GLU A 168 13.22 -11.07 -7.56
N LYS A 169 13.59 -9.84 -7.86
CA LYS A 169 14.96 -9.49 -8.32
C LYS A 169 15.76 -8.68 -7.30
N GLU A 170 15.07 -7.94 -6.43
CA GLU A 170 15.68 -6.91 -5.59
C GLU A 170 15.58 -7.22 -4.08
N ALA A 171 15.10 -8.42 -3.67
CA ALA A 171 14.93 -8.79 -2.27
C ALA A 171 16.19 -8.57 -1.42
N ARG A 172 17.38 -8.73 -2.00
CA ARG A 172 18.69 -8.53 -1.32
C ARG A 172 18.90 -7.13 -0.75
N HIS A 173 18.17 -6.13 -1.24
CA HIS A 173 18.27 -4.75 -0.79
C HIS A 173 17.39 -4.46 0.42
N PHE A 174 16.43 -5.33 0.72
CA PHE A 174 15.46 -5.16 1.79
C PHE A 174 15.74 -6.07 2.97
N ARG A 175 15.52 -5.57 4.18
CA ARG A 175 15.62 -6.35 5.42
C ARG A 175 14.33 -7.08 5.77
N ALA A 176 13.19 -6.46 5.47
CA ALA A 176 11.86 -7.04 5.59
C ALA A 176 10.88 -6.28 4.69
N ALA A 177 9.71 -6.87 4.45
CA ALA A 177 8.62 -6.21 3.74
C ALA A 177 7.28 -6.39 4.45
N ALA A 178 6.48 -5.32 4.50
CA ALA A 178 5.13 -5.32 5.00
C ALA A 178 4.16 -5.03 3.85
N PHE A 179 3.16 -5.87 3.69
CA PHE A 179 2.10 -5.74 2.71
C PHE A 179 0.78 -5.46 3.40
N SER A 180 0.14 -4.33 3.07
CA SER A 180 -1.17 -3.93 3.54
C SER A 180 -2.22 -4.25 2.48
N ALA A 181 -3.15 -5.15 2.78
CA ALA A 181 -4.21 -5.61 1.86
C ALA A 181 -3.71 -5.84 0.41
N PRO A 182 -2.61 -6.60 0.19
CA PRO A 182 -1.98 -6.67 -1.13
C PRO A 182 -2.90 -7.30 -2.18
N LEU A 183 -2.88 -6.75 -3.39
CA LEU A 183 -3.67 -7.22 -4.54
C LEU A 183 -3.06 -8.52 -5.13
N PHE A 184 -3.16 -9.62 -4.40
CA PHE A 184 -2.66 -10.92 -4.86
C PHE A 184 -3.70 -11.72 -5.64
N GLU A 185 -4.98 -11.33 -5.58
CA GLU A 185 -6.06 -11.80 -6.43
C GLU A 185 -7.15 -10.73 -6.47
N LEU A 186 -7.53 -10.30 -7.68
CA LEU A 186 -8.57 -9.29 -7.86
C LEU A 186 -9.95 -9.86 -7.52
N ASN A 187 -10.72 -9.15 -6.70
CA ASN A 187 -12.12 -9.49 -6.45
C ASN A 187 -12.99 -8.97 -7.60
N THR A 188 -13.44 -9.86 -8.45
CA THR A 188 -14.34 -9.55 -9.57
C THR A 188 -15.83 -9.55 -9.17
N GLY A 189 -16.12 -9.61 -7.86
CA GLY A 189 -17.48 -9.67 -7.33
C GLY A 189 -18.21 -10.95 -7.74
N MET A 190 -19.43 -10.80 -8.23
CA MET A 190 -20.25 -11.93 -8.70
C MET A 190 -19.87 -12.44 -10.10
N VAL A 191 -19.04 -11.71 -10.83
CA VAL A 191 -18.60 -12.14 -12.17
C VAL A 191 -17.43 -13.10 -12.01
N PRO A 192 -17.50 -14.35 -12.47
CA PRO A 192 -16.35 -15.25 -12.49
C PRO A 192 -15.18 -14.62 -13.22
N GLU A 193 -13.96 -14.74 -12.67
CA GLU A 193 -12.76 -14.08 -13.19
C GLU A 193 -12.50 -14.41 -14.67
N PHE A 194 -12.70 -15.66 -15.09
CA PHE A 194 -12.51 -16.05 -16.48
C PHE A 194 -13.46 -15.34 -17.46
N LEU A 195 -14.70 -15.00 -17.01
CA LEU A 195 -15.62 -14.18 -17.80
C LEU A 195 -15.19 -12.73 -17.83
N ALA A 196 -14.79 -12.17 -16.69
CA ALA A 196 -14.24 -10.81 -16.63
C ALA A 196 -13.02 -10.69 -17.56
N LEU A 197 -12.08 -11.64 -17.50
CA LEU A 197 -10.91 -11.70 -18.36
C LEU A 197 -11.31 -11.85 -19.85
N GLY A 198 -12.30 -12.70 -20.18
CA GLY A 198 -12.82 -12.85 -21.52
C GLY A 198 -13.37 -11.55 -22.10
N VAL A 199 -14.14 -10.80 -21.30
CA VAL A 199 -14.70 -9.49 -21.71
C VAL A 199 -13.59 -8.47 -21.97
N VAL A 200 -12.65 -8.29 -21.04
CA VAL A 200 -11.58 -7.30 -21.24
C VAL A 200 -10.63 -7.69 -22.38
N ASN A 201 -10.36 -8.99 -22.59
CA ASN A 201 -9.60 -9.46 -23.74
C ASN A 201 -10.28 -9.11 -25.07
N LEU A 202 -11.62 -9.28 -25.16
CA LEU A 202 -12.38 -8.87 -26.34
C LEU A 202 -12.30 -7.36 -26.54
N GLN A 203 -12.48 -6.54 -25.50
CA GLN A 203 -12.37 -5.09 -25.60
C GLN A 203 -10.99 -4.65 -26.10
N VAL A 204 -9.94 -5.27 -25.59
CA VAL A 204 -8.55 -5.02 -26.05
C VAL A 204 -8.39 -5.41 -27.52
N ALA A 205 -8.87 -6.59 -27.91
CA ALA A 205 -8.74 -7.10 -29.30
C ALA A 205 -9.44 -6.20 -30.34
N ILE A 206 -10.55 -5.53 -29.95
CA ILE A 206 -11.25 -4.58 -30.84
C ILE A 206 -10.76 -3.13 -30.69
N GLY A 207 -9.57 -2.91 -30.10
CA GLY A 207 -8.92 -1.60 -29.99
C GLY A 207 -9.44 -0.70 -28.87
N ARG A 208 -10.21 -1.23 -27.90
CA ARG A 208 -10.76 -0.48 -26.76
C ARG A 208 -9.95 -0.67 -25.46
N GLY A 209 -8.69 -1.06 -25.58
CA GLY A 209 -7.81 -1.34 -24.44
C GLY A 209 -7.65 -0.17 -23.48
N ALA A 210 -7.57 1.06 -23.98
CA ALA A 210 -7.40 2.28 -23.20
C ALA A 210 -8.73 2.92 -22.72
N GLN A 211 -9.88 2.32 -23.03
CA GLN A 211 -11.17 2.76 -22.50
C GLN A 211 -11.46 2.16 -21.14
N PHE A 212 -12.36 2.79 -20.36
CA PHE A 212 -12.81 2.24 -19.08
C PHE A 212 -13.24 0.78 -19.21
N ALA A 213 -12.88 -0.02 -18.25
CA ALA A 213 -13.42 -1.37 -18.11
C ALA A 213 -14.94 -1.31 -17.87
N PRO A 214 -15.72 -2.31 -18.30
CA PRO A 214 -17.18 -2.31 -18.16
C PRO A 214 -17.64 -2.09 -16.73
N GLY A 215 -18.60 -1.16 -16.54
CA GLY A 215 -19.13 -0.78 -15.24
C GLY A 215 -18.15 0.05 -14.38
N ARG A 216 -17.14 0.65 -15.01
CA ARG A 216 -16.18 1.58 -14.36
C ARG A 216 -16.20 2.94 -15.04
N GLY A 217 -15.68 3.96 -14.32
CA GLY A 217 -15.57 5.32 -14.85
C GLY A 217 -16.64 6.31 -14.36
N ASP A 218 -17.66 5.83 -13.66
CA ASP A 218 -18.76 6.65 -13.14
C ASP A 218 -18.51 7.16 -11.70
N PHE A 219 -17.34 6.85 -11.13
CA PHE A 219 -17.01 7.31 -9.78
C PHE A 219 -16.86 8.84 -9.77
N ASP A 220 -17.65 9.47 -8.91
CA ASP A 220 -17.68 10.92 -8.69
C ASP A 220 -17.48 11.19 -7.19
N PRO A 221 -16.30 11.68 -6.77
CA PRO A 221 -16.00 11.90 -5.37
C PRO A 221 -16.90 12.92 -4.69
N THR A 222 -17.56 13.79 -5.47
CA THR A 222 -18.47 14.81 -4.92
C THR A 222 -19.83 14.26 -4.51
N LYS A 223 -20.15 13.03 -4.96
CA LYS A 223 -21.44 12.35 -4.67
C LYS A 223 -21.32 11.29 -3.58
N VAL A 224 -20.13 11.03 -3.10
CA VAL A 224 -19.92 10.02 -2.07
C VAL A 224 -20.18 10.63 -0.69
N ASP A 225 -21.06 10.00 0.09
CA ASP A 225 -21.20 10.28 1.50
C ASP A 225 -20.03 9.62 2.26
N PRO A 226 -19.18 10.39 2.98
CA PRO A 226 -18.07 9.83 3.73
C PRO A 226 -18.47 8.77 4.78
N SER A 227 -19.72 8.79 5.25
CA SER A 227 -20.24 7.75 6.18
C SER A 227 -20.53 6.42 5.49
N GLN A 228 -20.52 6.38 4.16
CA GLN A 228 -20.78 5.21 3.32
C GLN A 228 -19.57 4.82 2.46
N CYS A 229 -18.40 5.19 2.91
CA CYS A 229 -17.16 4.86 2.24
C CYS A 229 -16.98 3.33 2.18
N SER A 230 -16.66 2.81 1.00
CA SER A 230 -16.47 1.37 0.80
C SER A 230 -15.03 0.89 1.01
N THR A 231 -14.11 1.81 1.28
CA THR A 231 -12.69 1.53 1.42
C THR A 231 -12.20 1.58 2.86
N THR A 232 -12.87 2.35 3.72
CA THR A 232 -12.55 2.51 5.14
C THR A 232 -13.80 2.80 5.98
N HIS A 233 -13.78 2.40 7.23
CA HIS A 233 -14.80 2.78 8.22
C HIS A 233 -14.54 4.16 8.87
N SER A 234 -13.37 4.76 8.64
CA SER A 234 -13.05 6.09 9.15
C SER A 234 -13.71 7.16 8.29
N VAL A 235 -14.78 7.75 8.82
CA VAL A 235 -15.49 8.87 8.15
C VAL A 235 -14.57 10.07 7.94
N ALA A 236 -13.68 10.31 8.90
CA ALA A 236 -12.76 11.45 8.85
C ALA A 236 -11.72 11.27 7.74
N ARG A 237 -11.06 10.12 7.67
CA ARG A 237 -10.05 9.82 6.63
C ARG A 237 -10.68 9.67 5.25
N CYS A 238 -11.89 9.06 5.16
CA CYS A 238 -12.63 9.03 3.91
C CYS A 238 -12.95 10.44 3.40
N ARG A 239 -13.48 11.31 4.26
CA ARG A 239 -13.76 12.71 3.90
C ARG A 239 -12.51 13.42 3.41
N HIS A 240 -11.40 13.26 4.15
CA HIS A 240 -10.12 13.86 3.77
C HIS A 240 -9.67 13.41 2.36
N GLN A 241 -9.80 12.12 2.04
CA GLN A 241 -9.45 11.58 0.72
C GLN A 241 -10.37 12.12 -0.38
N LEU A 242 -11.69 12.21 -0.13
CA LEU A 242 -12.64 12.78 -1.08
C LEU A 242 -12.38 14.28 -1.33
N ASP A 243 -12.06 15.01 -0.27
CA ASP A 243 -11.68 16.43 -0.35
C ASP A 243 -10.36 16.61 -1.10
N LEU A 244 -9.41 15.68 -0.93
CA LEU A 244 -8.16 15.68 -1.67
C LEU A 244 -8.38 15.58 -3.17
N TYR A 245 -9.23 14.68 -3.64
CA TYR A 245 -9.59 14.57 -5.07
C TYR A 245 -10.22 15.84 -5.64
N GLN A 246 -10.94 16.60 -4.81
CA GLN A 246 -11.53 17.86 -5.24
C GLN A 246 -10.50 19.00 -5.26
N ARG A 247 -9.59 19.03 -4.28
CA ARG A 247 -8.55 20.09 -4.19
C ARG A 247 -7.40 19.88 -5.17
N VAL A 248 -7.13 18.61 -5.52
CA VAL A 248 -6.00 18.19 -6.38
C VAL A 248 -6.52 17.22 -7.45
N PRO A 249 -7.37 17.71 -8.37
CA PRO A 249 -8.09 16.85 -9.33
C PRO A 249 -7.17 16.08 -10.28
N GLU A 250 -5.95 16.53 -10.49
CA GLU A 250 -4.94 15.82 -11.26
C GLU A 250 -4.55 14.46 -10.67
N THR A 251 -4.79 14.22 -9.39
CA THR A 251 -4.53 12.91 -8.74
C THR A 251 -5.70 11.94 -8.84
N PHE A 252 -6.86 12.44 -9.27
CA PHE A 252 -8.08 11.65 -9.30
C PHE A 252 -8.10 10.63 -10.45
N ILE A 253 -8.44 9.39 -10.12
CA ILE A 253 -8.66 8.29 -11.07
C ILE A 253 -10.09 7.79 -10.91
N ALA A 254 -10.88 7.84 -11.99
CA ALA A 254 -12.27 7.40 -12.00
C ALA A 254 -12.42 5.88 -12.21
N GLY A 255 -11.42 5.24 -12.82
CA GLY A 255 -11.48 3.79 -13.02
C GLY A 255 -10.35 3.23 -13.87
N PRO A 256 -10.19 1.89 -13.88
CA PRO A 256 -9.20 1.21 -14.70
C PRO A 256 -9.64 1.08 -16.16
N SER A 257 -8.66 1.02 -17.06
CA SER A 257 -8.87 0.62 -18.44
C SER A 257 -9.07 -0.90 -18.59
N ASN A 258 -9.61 -1.33 -19.73
CA ASN A 258 -9.69 -2.76 -20.08
C ASN A 258 -8.30 -3.43 -20.06
N GLN A 259 -7.29 -2.76 -20.61
CA GLN A 259 -5.92 -3.27 -20.61
C GLN A 259 -5.36 -3.40 -19.19
N TRP A 260 -5.60 -2.40 -18.33
CA TRP A 260 -5.13 -2.46 -16.94
C TRP A 260 -5.71 -3.67 -16.19
N VAL A 261 -7.03 -3.91 -16.31
CA VAL A 261 -7.68 -5.06 -15.66
C VAL A 261 -7.11 -6.38 -16.17
N LYS A 262 -6.95 -6.51 -17.50
CA LYS A 262 -6.33 -7.68 -18.12
C LYS A 262 -4.94 -7.94 -17.56
N GLU A 263 -4.08 -6.94 -17.54
CA GLU A 263 -2.69 -7.06 -17.12
C GLU A 263 -2.57 -7.41 -15.63
N VAL A 264 -3.42 -6.80 -14.78
CA VAL A 264 -3.44 -7.12 -13.36
C VAL A 264 -3.88 -8.57 -13.11
N ILE A 265 -4.94 -9.06 -13.77
CA ILE A 265 -5.35 -10.47 -13.62
C ILE A 265 -4.21 -11.40 -14.06
N HIS A 266 -3.56 -11.14 -15.18
CA HIS A 266 -2.42 -11.95 -15.62
C HIS A 266 -1.25 -11.89 -14.62
N ALA A 267 -0.98 -10.73 -14.04
CA ALA A 267 0.07 -10.59 -13.03
C ALA A 267 -0.26 -11.38 -11.75
N THR A 268 -1.50 -11.34 -11.28
CA THR A 268 -1.89 -12.13 -10.09
C THR A 268 -1.76 -13.65 -10.35
N HIS A 269 -2.02 -14.13 -11.56
CA HIS A 269 -1.84 -15.55 -11.91
C HIS A 269 -0.37 -15.99 -11.90
N ARG A 270 0.56 -15.10 -12.21
CA ARG A 270 2.00 -15.40 -12.20
C ARG A 270 2.65 -15.28 -10.84
N LEU A 271 1.96 -14.66 -9.86
CA LEU A 271 2.52 -14.41 -8.53
C LEU A 271 3.03 -15.67 -7.82
N PRO A 272 2.36 -16.85 -7.85
CA PRO A 272 2.86 -18.06 -7.20
C PRO A 272 4.26 -18.48 -7.67
N ASP A 273 4.61 -18.22 -8.93
CA ASP A 273 5.90 -18.57 -9.49
C ASP A 273 7.03 -17.69 -8.92
N LEU A 274 6.72 -16.46 -8.53
CA LEU A 274 7.68 -15.46 -8.06
C LEU A 274 8.04 -15.62 -6.59
N VAL A 275 7.10 -16.12 -5.76
CA VAL A 275 7.23 -16.16 -4.29
C VAL A 275 8.48 -16.92 -3.84
N SER A 276 8.90 -17.95 -4.59
CA SER A 276 10.10 -18.72 -4.29
C SER A 276 11.40 -17.89 -4.28
N SER A 277 11.45 -16.79 -5.04
CA SER A 277 12.64 -15.94 -5.21
C SER A 277 12.96 -15.09 -3.97
N PHE A 278 11.95 -14.78 -3.15
CA PHE A 278 12.11 -13.98 -1.93
C PHE A 278 11.60 -14.68 -0.66
N LYS A 279 11.44 -16.01 -0.71
CA LYS A 279 10.87 -16.81 0.39
C LYS A 279 11.60 -16.69 1.72
N ALA A 280 12.88 -16.29 1.72
CA ALA A 280 13.68 -16.13 2.93
C ALA A 280 13.56 -14.72 3.54
N LEU A 281 12.99 -13.73 2.83
CA LEU A 281 12.79 -12.40 3.37
C LEU A 281 11.69 -12.43 4.43
N PRO A 282 11.88 -11.80 5.60
CA PRO A 282 10.81 -11.61 6.58
C PRO A 282 9.66 -10.79 5.99
N ILE A 283 8.45 -11.36 5.99
CA ILE A 283 7.26 -10.76 5.38
C ILE A 283 6.15 -10.65 6.42
N LEU A 284 5.51 -9.49 6.48
CA LEU A 284 4.23 -9.29 7.15
C LEU A 284 3.15 -9.06 6.09
N ILE A 285 2.05 -9.78 6.17
CA ILE A 285 0.84 -9.51 5.39
C ILE A 285 -0.27 -9.09 6.36
N LEU A 286 -0.78 -7.88 6.18
CA LEU A 286 -1.97 -7.38 6.86
C LEU A 286 -3.16 -7.62 5.94
N GLN A 287 -4.14 -8.37 6.42
CA GLN A 287 -5.34 -8.75 5.69
C GLN A 287 -6.54 -8.05 6.29
N ALA A 288 -7.33 -7.36 5.46
CA ALA A 288 -8.61 -6.81 5.86
C ALA A 288 -9.69 -7.90 5.80
N GLU A 289 -10.51 -8.02 6.85
CA GLU A 289 -11.57 -9.04 6.91
C GLU A 289 -12.67 -8.78 5.88
N ASP A 290 -13.11 -7.52 5.76
CA ASP A 290 -14.24 -7.10 4.93
C ASP A 290 -13.79 -6.46 3.60
N ASP A 291 -12.67 -6.95 3.03
CA ASP A 291 -12.09 -6.42 1.78
C ASP A 291 -12.98 -6.72 0.57
N ALA A 292 -13.50 -5.66 -0.05
CA ALA A 292 -14.33 -5.77 -1.25
C ALA A 292 -13.52 -5.78 -2.57
N PHE A 293 -12.22 -5.47 -2.55
CA PHE A 293 -11.39 -5.27 -3.74
C PHE A 293 -10.43 -6.44 -4.01
N VAL A 294 -9.98 -7.10 -2.95
CA VAL A 294 -8.99 -8.17 -3.00
C VAL A 294 -9.55 -9.43 -2.34
N ARG A 295 -9.28 -10.58 -2.93
CA ARG A 295 -9.63 -11.86 -2.31
C ARG A 295 -8.60 -12.25 -1.26
N SER A 296 -9.01 -12.29 -0.02
CA SER A 296 -8.17 -12.58 1.14
C SER A 296 -7.52 -13.98 1.08
N GLY A 297 -8.18 -14.97 0.46
CA GLY A 297 -7.65 -16.33 0.34
C GLY A 297 -6.32 -16.42 -0.41
N SER A 298 -6.04 -15.50 -1.34
CA SER A 298 -4.75 -15.45 -2.06
C SER A 298 -3.61 -14.99 -1.16
N GLN A 299 -3.87 -14.05 -0.27
CA GLN A 299 -2.89 -13.56 0.71
C GLN A 299 -2.42 -14.68 1.64
N SER A 300 -3.35 -15.49 2.14
CA SER A 300 -3.05 -16.67 2.96
C SER A 300 -2.22 -17.72 2.20
N LYS A 301 -2.52 -17.95 0.91
CA LYS A 301 -1.75 -18.87 0.06
C LYS A 301 -0.32 -18.40 -0.15
N VAL A 302 -0.13 -17.11 -0.42
CA VAL A 302 1.20 -16.51 -0.60
C VAL A 302 1.98 -16.59 0.70
N CYS A 303 1.39 -16.25 1.85
CA CYS A 303 2.06 -16.35 3.14
C CYS A 303 2.48 -17.79 3.47
N ALA A 304 1.63 -18.77 3.18
CA ALA A 304 1.94 -20.20 3.39
C ALA A 304 3.11 -20.71 2.51
N ALA A 305 3.39 -20.07 1.38
CA ALA A 305 4.48 -20.41 0.48
C ALA A 305 5.84 -19.76 0.88
N LEU A 306 5.82 -18.80 1.81
CA LEU A 306 7.00 -18.11 2.31
C LEU A 306 7.55 -18.78 3.58
N THR A 307 8.87 -18.73 3.78
CA THR A 307 9.50 -19.36 4.95
C THR A 307 9.32 -18.53 6.22
N HIS A 308 9.34 -17.20 6.09
CA HIS A 308 9.25 -16.24 7.18
C HIS A 308 8.12 -15.24 6.90
N CYS A 309 6.88 -15.71 7.03
CA CYS A 309 5.70 -14.87 6.82
C CYS A 309 4.81 -14.89 8.06
N GLU A 310 4.44 -13.71 8.51
CA GLU A 310 3.36 -13.49 9.47
C GLU A 310 2.16 -12.91 8.73
N LEU A 311 0.98 -13.52 8.92
CA LEU A 311 -0.27 -12.99 8.40
C LEU A 311 -1.15 -12.57 9.58
N ILE A 312 -1.54 -11.30 9.57
CA ILE A 312 -2.44 -10.73 10.58
C ILE A 312 -3.73 -10.32 9.88
N MET A 313 -4.83 -10.99 10.21
CA MET A 313 -6.17 -10.56 9.80
C MET A 313 -6.67 -9.51 10.79
N LEU A 314 -7.08 -8.36 10.26
CA LEU A 314 -7.67 -7.27 11.02
C LEU A 314 -9.19 -7.38 10.93
N PRO A 315 -9.89 -7.62 12.06
CA PRO A 315 -11.33 -7.77 12.06
C PRO A 315 -12.03 -6.45 11.78
N HIS A 316 -13.19 -6.52 11.14
CA HIS A 316 -14.05 -5.36 10.81
C HIS A 316 -13.25 -4.23 10.16
N THR A 317 -12.44 -4.56 9.17
CA THR A 317 -11.55 -3.65 8.47
C THR A 317 -11.82 -3.75 6.98
N PHE A 318 -12.00 -2.60 6.32
CA PHE A 318 -12.06 -2.49 4.88
C PHE A 318 -10.66 -2.43 4.26
N HIS A 319 -10.60 -2.30 2.95
CA HIS A 319 -9.39 -2.39 2.14
C HIS A 319 -8.27 -1.44 2.57
N GLU A 320 -8.60 -0.18 2.89
CA GLU A 320 -7.66 0.88 3.24
C GLU A 320 -7.19 0.77 4.71
N ILE A 321 -6.48 -0.30 5.06
CA ILE A 321 -6.03 -0.60 6.43
C ILE A 321 -5.28 0.57 7.06
N LEU A 322 -4.42 1.25 6.29
CA LEU A 322 -3.62 2.39 6.76
C LEU A 322 -4.43 3.69 6.88
N GLN A 323 -5.67 3.68 6.40
CA GLN A 323 -6.64 4.76 6.49
C GLN A 323 -7.88 4.35 7.31
N GLU A 324 -7.82 3.23 8.02
CA GLU A 324 -8.93 2.74 8.85
C GLU A 324 -9.08 3.54 10.16
N LYS A 325 -10.13 3.23 10.92
CA LYS A 325 -10.30 3.76 12.28
C LYS A 325 -9.07 3.49 13.13
N ASP A 326 -8.80 4.38 14.08
CA ASP A 326 -7.59 4.34 14.91
C ASP A 326 -7.26 2.97 15.52
N PRO A 327 -8.21 2.18 16.06
CA PRO A 327 -7.87 0.87 16.62
C PRO A 327 -7.23 -0.07 15.62
N ALA A 328 -7.79 -0.17 14.41
CA ALA A 328 -7.30 -1.06 13.35
C ALA A 328 -6.02 -0.51 12.71
N ARG A 329 -6.03 0.77 12.32
CA ARG A 329 -4.85 1.46 11.78
C ARG A 329 -3.65 1.36 12.72
N ASN A 330 -3.85 1.66 13.99
CA ASN A 330 -2.79 1.64 14.99
C ASN A 330 -2.28 0.22 15.27
N ALA A 331 -3.15 -0.79 15.18
CA ALA A 331 -2.73 -2.20 15.26
C ALA A 331 -1.84 -2.57 14.05
N ALA A 332 -2.23 -2.15 12.85
CA ALA A 332 -1.47 -2.35 11.63
C ALA A 332 -0.08 -1.70 11.70
N MET A 333 -0.03 -0.42 12.07
CA MET A 333 1.22 0.33 12.18
C MET A 333 2.15 -0.25 13.25
N ARG A 334 1.60 -0.69 14.42
CA ARG A 334 2.42 -1.40 15.43
C ARG A 334 3.03 -2.68 14.88
N ALA A 335 2.30 -3.46 14.11
CA ALA A 335 2.80 -4.69 13.51
C ALA A 335 3.89 -4.40 12.47
N ILE A 336 3.71 -3.38 11.63
CA ILE A 336 4.72 -2.92 10.66
C ILE A 336 6.00 -2.47 11.37
N LEU A 337 5.87 -1.58 12.36
CA LEU A 337 7.02 -1.04 13.07
C LEU A 337 7.74 -2.11 13.90
N ARG A 338 7.01 -3.07 14.48
CA ARG A 338 7.60 -4.24 15.13
C ARG A 338 8.47 -5.03 14.16
N LEU A 339 7.93 -5.43 12.99
CA LEU A 339 8.67 -6.15 11.96
C LEU A 339 9.95 -5.41 11.58
N PHE A 340 9.84 -4.11 11.30
CA PHE A 340 11.00 -3.32 10.87
C PHE A 340 12.04 -3.18 11.97
N HIS A 341 11.62 -2.97 13.21
CA HIS A 341 12.53 -2.87 14.36
C HIS A 341 13.29 -4.18 14.63
N GLU A 342 12.60 -5.32 14.58
CA GLU A 342 13.20 -6.65 14.77
C GLU A 342 14.28 -6.96 13.72
N HIS A 343 14.21 -6.36 12.54
CA HIS A 343 15.13 -6.61 11.42
C HIS A 343 16.07 -5.43 11.10
N GLN A 344 16.18 -4.44 12.00
CA GLN A 344 17.15 -3.34 11.82
C GLN A 344 18.60 -3.75 12.00
N MET A 345 18.86 -4.67 12.94
CA MET A 345 20.21 -5.13 13.31
C MET A 345 20.40 -6.56 12.80
N GLY A 346 20.79 -6.69 11.57
CA GLY A 346 21.08 -7.99 10.95
C GLY A 346 22.14 -7.90 9.88
#